data_b80fc52945a67a99ad259d4dcc080620
#
_entry.id   b80fc52945a67a99ad259d4dcc080620
#
_cell.length_a   1.000
_cell.length_b   1.000
_cell.length_c   1.000
_cell.angle_alpha   90.00
_cell.angle_beta   90.00
_cell.angle_gamma   90.00
#
_symmetry.space_group_name_H-M   'P 1'
#
loop_
_entity.id
_entity.type
_entity.pdbx_description
1 polymer ?
#
loop_
_entity_poly.entity_id
_entity_poly.type
_entity_poly.pdbx_seq_one_letter_code
_entity_poly.pdbx_strand_id
1 'polypeptide(L)'
;MFIDIHAHAYRKAFFQAPGRRPWPNADQLIEFYDKHEVEKAVLLPLIGPEFYLPQSNEDILEAAERFPGRFIPFCNIHPQAIYNDPFSKLEDVFKQYRDAGCKGVGEVICNMSFFDPFMTNLFRAIEEMQWPMTIHVAHRYGRCYGIYDEPGLPGLAETLQRFPGMKVFAHSQTFWAEIAVLDTPHERAGYPKGKVIEGAVPKLMRKYENLYGDLSAGSGCNALTRDEEYAVKFLNEFQDKLMFGIDICSAPGEPHHVSLMNFLKKLLAEGKISQTVFNKIAKENAIRLLGL
;
A
#
# COMPACT_ATOMS: atom_id res chain seq x y z
N MET A 1 -4.24 5.08 18.97
CA MET A 1 -2.97 4.61 18.38
C MET A 1 -3.24 3.99 17.01
N PHE A 2 -2.31 4.14 16.08
CA PHE A 2 -2.42 3.67 14.69
C PHE A 2 -1.34 2.63 14.38
N ILE A 3 -1.59 1.79 13.37
CA ILE A 3 -0.55 1.01 12.69
C ILE A 3 -0.50 1.52 11.25
N ASP A 4 0.66 2.02 10.84
CA ASP A 4 0.92 2.47 9.47
C ASP A 4 1.28 1.25 8.63
N ILE A 5 0.44 0.90 7.62
CA ILE A 5 0.72 -0.27 6.78
C ILE A 5 1.60 0.05 5.57
N HIS A 6 2.06 1.31 5.43
CA HIS A 6 2.82 1.73 4.27
C HIS A 6 3.89 2.75 4.64
N ALA A 7 5.11 2.29 4.80
CA ALA A 7 6.25 3.15 5.11
C ALA A 7 7.50 2.72 4.37
N HIS A 8 8.35 3.70 4.10
CA HIS A 8 9.65 3.53 3.47
C HIS A 8 10.72 4.15 4.33
N ALA A 9 11.79 3.39 4.63
CA ALA A 9 12.92 3.88 5.43
C ALA A 9 14.23 3.58 4.73
N TYR A 10 14.98 4.62 4.36
CA TYR A 10 16.33 4.44 3.84
C TYR A 10 17.34 4.31 4.98
N ARG A 11 18.45 3.62 4.73
CA ARG A 11 19.57 3.55 5.69
C ARG A 11 20.11 4.94 6.02
N LYS A 12 20.13 5.85 5.02
CA LYS A 12 20.43 7.27 5.17
C LYS A 12 19.35 8.06 4.45
N ALA A 13 19.05 9.27 4.97
CA ALA A 13 18.15 10.19 4.29
C ALA A 13 18.79 10.66 2.96
N PHE A 14 18.16 10.32 1.85
CA PHE A 14 18.58 10.71 0.51
C PHE A 14 17.54 11.60 -0.16
N PHE A 15 18.00 12.58 -0.95
CA PHE A 15 17.12 13.36 -1.82
C PHE A 15 17.19 12.82 -3.25
N GLN A 16 16.04 12.79 -3.91
CA GLN A 16 15.91 12.23 -5.25
C GLN A 16 16.23 13.23 -6.36
N ALA A 17 16.03 14.52 -6.12
CA ALA A 17 16.27 15.58 -7.07
C ALA A 17 16.58 16.89 -6.36
N PRO A 18 17.28 17.85 -7.02
CA PRO A 18 17.51 19.17 -6.47
C PRO A 18 16.21 19.84 -5.99
N GLY A 19 16.22 20.40 -4.80
CA GLY A 19 15.08 21.08 -4.19
C GLY A 19 13.99 20.17 -3.59
N ARG A 20 14.10 18.85 -3.69
CA ARG A 20 13.24 17.92 -2.95
C ARG A 20 13.82 17.60 -1.58
N ARG A 21 12.96 17.44 -0.59
CA ARG A 21 13.37 16.94 0.73
C ARG A 21 13.80 15.49 0.65
N PRO A 22 14.79 15.08 1.45
CA PRO A 22 15.25 13.70 1.46
C PRO A 22 14.16 12.76 1.96
N TRP A 23 14.16 11.53 1.45
CA TRP A 23 13.40 10.43 2.01
C TRP A 23 13.85 10.14 3.45
N PRO A 24 12.93 9.70 4.34
CA PRO A 24 13.27 9.46 5.74
C PRO A 24 14.17 8.25 5.92
N ASN A 25 14.94 8.28 6.98
CA ASN A 25 15.54 7.08 7.57
C ASN A 25 14.65 6.55 8.71
N ALA A 26 15.02 5.38 9.25
CA ALA A 26 14.26 4.73 10.31
C ALA A 26 14.15 5.59 11.60
N ASP A 27 15.22 6.29 11.98
CA ASP A 27 15.23 7.15 13.18
C ASP A 27 14.22 8.30 13.04
N GLN A 28 14.18 8.94 11.89
CA GLN A 28 13.23 10.03 11.59
C GLN A 28 11.78 9.56 11.58
N LEU A 29 11.53 8.34 11.08
CA LEU A 29 10.19 7.74 11.14
C LEU A 29 9.78 7.46 12.58
N ILE A 30 10.64 6.89 13.42
CA ILE A 30 10.33 6.63 14.83
C ILE A 30 10.01 7.92 15.57
N GLU A 31 10.82 8.97 15.39
CA GLU A 31 10.55 10.28 16.00
C GLU A 31 9.18 10.83 15.58
N PHE A 32 8.84 10.73 14.29
CA PHE A 32 7.52 11.14 13.78
C PHE A 32 6.40 10.29 14.37
N TYR A 33 6.56 8.97 14.44
CA TYR A 33 5.54 8.04 14.94
C TYR A 33 5.27 8.22 16.42
N ASP A 34 6.31 8.45 17.23
CA ASP A 34 6.15 8.71 18.66
C ASP A 34 5.36 10.00 18.91
N LYS A 35 5.58 11.02 18.10
CA LYS A 35 4.84 12.28 18.15
C LYS A 35 3.36 12.14 17.75
N HIS A 36 3.02 11.19 16.86
CA HIS A 36 1.71 11.07 16.25
C HIS A 36 0.92 9.81 16.65
N GLU A 37 1.32 9.11 17.73
CA GLU A 37 0.63 7.94 18.25
C GLU A 37 0.56 6.76 17.26
N VAL A 38 1.57 6.59 16.40
CA VAL A 38 1.73 5.41 15.55
C VAL A 38 2.57 4.39 16.31
N GLU A 39 1.96 3.26 16.64
CA GLU A 39 2.65 2.25 17.46
C GLU A 39 3.59 1.36 16.66
N LYS A 40 3.23 1.06 15.40
CA LYS A 40 4.00 0.21 14.49
C LYS A 40 3.85 0.69 13.05
N ALA A 41 4.81 0.30 12.22
CA ALA A 41 4.71 0.50 10.77
C ALA A 41 5.20 -0.72 9.99
N VAL A 42 4.54 -1.00 8.87
CA VAL A 42 5.04 -1.93 7.85
C VAL A 42 6.08 -1.19 7.01
N LEU A 43 7.30 -1.73 6.97
CA LEU A 43 8.34 -1.22 6.07
C LEU A 43 8.33 -2.00 4.77
N LEU A 44 8.18 -1.27 3.67
CA LEU A 44 8.10 -1.80 2.32
C LEU A 44 9.39 -1.46 1.55
N PRO A 45 10.16 -2.45 1.09
CA PRO A 45 11.31 -2.19 0.22
C PRO A 45 10.88 -1.78 -1.18
N LEU A 46 11.68 -0.93 -1.83
CA LEU A 46 11.50 -0.47 -3.21
C LEU A 46 12.55 -1.13 -4.10
N ILE A 47 12.15 -2.18 -4.83
CA ILE A 47 13.03 -3.00 -5.66
C ILE A 47 12.50 -3.01 -7.09
N GLY A 48 13.34 -2.60 -8.03
CA GLY A 48 13.01 -2.61 -9.46
C GLY A 48 13.78 -1.54 -10.23
N PRO A 49 13.79 -1.64 -11.56
CA PRO A 49 14.45 -0.67 -12.42
C PRO A 49 13.71 0.69 -12.47
N GLU A 50 12.51 0.78 -11.94
CA GLU A 50 11.69 1.99 -11.88
C GLU A 50 12.26 3.03 -10.91
N PHE A 51 13.04 2.59 -9.93
CA PHE A 51 13.71 3.44 -8.95
C PHE A 51 15.22 3.33 -9.06
N TYR A 52 15.89 4.46 -9.32
CA TYR A 52 17.35 4.52 -9.39
C TYR A 52 18.03 4.40 -8.01
N LEU A 53 17.28 4.61 -6.93
CA LEU A 53 17.73 4.50 -5.54
C LEU A 53 16.92 3.40 -4.85
N PRO A 54 17.31 2.13 -5.02
CA PRO A 54 16.57 1.02 -4.44
C PRO A 54 16.67 1.04 -2.92
N GLN A 55 15.60 0.56 -2.27
CA GLN A 55 15.58 0.25 -0.86
C GLN A 55 15.57 -1.27 -0.73
N SER A 56 16.64 -1.85 -0.19
CA SER A 56 16.81 -3.30 -0.18
C SER A 56 16.00 -3.99 0.92
N ASN A 57 15.78 -5.29 0.77
CA ASN A 57 15.18 -6.12 1.82
C ASN A 57 16.05 -6.09 3.09
N GLU A 58 17.36 -6.08 2.93
CA GLU A 58 18.33 -6.06 4.03
C GLU A 58 18.28 -4.76 4.81
N ASP A 59 18.07 -3.60 4.14
CA ASP A 59 17.87 -2.31 4.81
C ASP A 59 16.62 -2.32 5.68
N ILE A 60 15.54 -2.98 5.21
CA ILE A 60 14.29 -3.13 5.96
C ILE A 60 14.47 -4.03 7.18
N LEU A 61 15.16 -5.16 7.02
CA LEU A 61 15.44 -6.09 8.12
C LEU A 61 16.33 -5.43 9.19
N GLU A 62 17.39 -4.71 8.76
CA GLU A 62 18.25 -3.95 9.67
C GLU A 62 17.46 -2.89 10.46
N ALA A 63 16.56 -2.18 9.81
CA ALA A 63 15.70 -1.20 10.48
C ALA A 63 14.78 -1.87 11.51
N ALA A 64 14.20 -3.03 11.18
CA ALA A 64 13.34 -3.78 12.10
C ALA A 64 14.11 -4.34 13.30
N GLU A 65 15.37 -4.80 13.10
CA GLU A 65 16.26 -5.24 14.18
C GLU A 65 16.65 -4.09 15.11
N ARG A 66 16.91 -2.90 14.56
CA ARG A 66 17.27 -1.70 15.36
C ARG A 66 16.12 -1.18 16.22
N PHE A 67 14.87 -1.39 15.81
CA PHE A 67 13.68 -0.91 16.50
C PHE A 67 12.69 -2.06 16.75
N PRO A 68 13.02 -3.01 17.65
CA PRO A 68 12.22 -4.20 17.88
C PRO A 68 10.77 -3.89 18.23
N GLY A 69 9.84 -4.51 17.52
CA GLY A 69 8.40 -4.34 17.75
C GLY A 69 7.79 -3.05 17.19
N ARG A 70 8.60 -2.15 16.60
CA ARG A 70 8.12 -0.92 15.96
C ARG A 70 7.94 -1.08 14.47
N PHE A 71 8.81 -1.82 13.81
CA PHE A 71 8.71 -2.08 12.38
C PHE A 71 8.33 -3.53 12.09
N ILE A 72 7.48 -3.71 11.10
CA ILE A 72 7.04 -4.99 10.56
C ILE A 72 7.67 -5.10 9.17
N PRO A 73 8.72 -5.92 8.98
CA PRO A 73 9.38 -6.00 7.70
C PRO A 73 8.52 -6.74 6.66
N PHE A 74 8.40 -6.15 5.48
CA PHE A 74 8.03 -6.84 4.26
C PHE A 74 9.28 -7.08 3.43
N CYS A 75 9.21 -7.99 2.49
CA CYS A 75 10.23 -8.15 1.46
C CYS A 75 9.66 -7.85 0.08
N ASN A 76 10.52 -7.70 -0.91
CA ASN A 76 10.12 -7.57 -2.31
C ASN A 76 11.16 -8.24 -3.20
N ILE A 77 10.72 -8.77 -4.33
CA ILE A 77 11.59 -9.35 -5.37
C ILE A 77 11.03 -8.89 -6.70
N HIS A 78 11.87 -8.28 -7.54
CA HIS A 78 11.44 -7.99 -8.90
C HIS A 78 11.10 -9.30 -9.62
N PRO A 79 9.96 -9.41 -10.33
CA PRO A 79 9.52 -10.68 -10.92
C PRO A 79 10.52 -11.33 -11.86
N GLN A 80 11.41 -10.55 -12.47
CA GLN A 80 12.47 -11.01 -13.37
C GLN A 80 13.81 -11.33 -12.67
N ALA A 81 13.88 -11.22 -11.33
CA ALA A 81 15.17 -11.24 -10.62
C ALA A 81 15.91 -12.57 -10.69
N ILE A 82 15.23 -13.71 -10.83
CA ILE A 82 15.87 -15.03 -10.89
C ILE A 82 16.03 -15.43 -12.35
N TYR A 83 17.21 -15.13 -12.89
CA TYR A 83 17.62 -15.51 -14.26
C TYR A 83 16.68 -15.04 -15.38
N ASN A 84 15.81 -14.04 -15.12
CA ASN A 84 14.79 -13.61 -16.07
C ASN A 84 13.91 -14.79 -16.57
N ASP A 85 13.56 -15.70 -15.66
CA ASP A 85 12.78 -16.90 -15.94
C ASP A 85 11.38 -16.80 -15.29
N PRO A 86 10.27 -16.76 -16.08
CA PRO A 86 8.91 -16.66 -15.57
C PRO A 86 8.42 -17.94 -14.86
N PHE A 87 9.24 -19.00 -14.82
CA PHE A 87 8.97 -20.25 -14.11
C PHE A 87 9.87 -20.45 -12.88
N SER A 88 10.67 -19.44 -12.53
CA SER A 88 11.55 -19.48 -11.36
C SER A 88 10.76 -19.73 -10.07
N LYS A 89 11.41 -20.39 -9.10
CA LYS A 89 10.81 -20.70 -7.80
C LYS A 89 10.97 -19.52 -6.83
N LEU A 90 10.18 -18.46 -7.04
CA LEU A 90 10.18 -17.27 -6.19
C LEU A 90 9.82 -17.60 -4.74
N GLU A 91 8.95 -18.59 -4.51
CA GLU A 91 8.56 -19.07 -3.19
C GLU A 91 9.75 -19.55 -2.34
N ASP A 92 10.80 -20.09 -2.94
CA ASP A 92 11.97 -20.52 -2.19
C ASP A 92 12.79 -19.34 -1.63
N VAL A 93 12.77 -18.20 -2.33
CA VAL A 93 13.35 -16.95 -1.84
C VAL A 93 12.46 -16.31 -0.78
N PHE A 94 11.15 -16.30 -1.00
CA PHE A 94 10.21 -15.78 0.00
C PHE A 94 10.23 -16.57 1.31
N LYS A 95 10.46 -17.89 1.27
CA LYS A 95 10.64 -18.71 2.49
C LYS A 95 11.84 -18.23 3.31
N GLN A 96 12.95 -17.86 2.66
CA GLN A 96 14.12 -17.32 3.36
C GLN A 96 13.80 -15.99 4.05
N TYR A 97 13.09 -15.07 3.36
CA TYR A 97 12.67 -13.80 3.97
C TYR A 97 11.63 -13.99 5.08
N ARG A 98 10.75 -14.99 4.96
CA ARG A 98 9.85 -15.36 6.06
C ARG A 98 10.63 -15.80 7.29
N ASP A 99 11.63 -16.65 7.10
CA ASP A 99 12.47 -17.18 8.19
C ASP A 99 13.34 -16.05 8.80
N ALA A 100 13.64 -15.00 8.03
CA ALA A 100 14.26 -13.76 8.51
C ALA A 100 13.27 -12.80 9.19
N GLY A 101 11.96 -13.10 9.23
CA GLY A 101 10.95 -12.33 9.96
C GLY A 101 10.01 -11.47 9.12
N CYS A 102 10.13 -11.47 7.78
CA CYS A 102 9.20 -10.76 6.92
C CYS A 102 7.76 -11.31 7.03
N LYS A 103 6.77 -10.43 6.89
CA LYS A 103 5.34 -10.75 7.06
C LYS A 103 4.52 -10.64 5.78
N GLY A 104 5.12 -10.23 4.67
CA GLY A 104 4.43 -10.03 3.39
C GLY A 104 5.38 -9.54 2.30
N VAL A 105 4.81 -9.22 1.15
CA VAL A 105 5.52 -8.74 -0.04
C VAL A 105 5.05 -7.34 -0.43
N GLY A 106 5.97 -6.48 -0.79
CA GLY A 106 5.67 -5.14 -1.31
C GLY A 106 6.66 -4.07 -0.83
N GLU A 107 6.56 -2.89 -1.37
CA GLU A 107 5.58 -2.45 -2.36
C GLU A 107 5.95 -2.99 -3.74
N VAL A 108 5.02 -3.66 -4.42
CA VAL A 108 5.25 -4.15 -5.78
C VAL A 108 5.01 -2.99 -6.75
N ILE A 109 6.12 -2.46 -7.28
CA ILE A 109 6.16 -1.24 -8.11
C ILE A 109 6.56 -1.50 -9.56
N CYS A 110 6.80 -2.75 -9.95
CA CYS A 110 7.23 -3.10 -11.29
C CYS A 110 6.19 -2.67 -12.34
N ASN A 111 6.64 -1.95 -13.37
CA ASN A 111 5.74 -1.43 -14.41
C ASN A 111 5.49 -2.47 -15.51
N MET A 112 4.84 -3.56 -15.11
CA MET A 112 4.45 -4.70 -15.93
C MET A 112 2.92 -4.84 -15.92
N SER A 113 2.34 -5.58 -16.87
CA SER A 113 0.91 -5.91 -16.85
C SER A 113 0.59 -6.96 -15.77
N PHE A 114 -0.62 -6.91 -15.21
CA PHE A 114 -1.15 -8.01 -14.40
C PHE A 114 -1.13 -9.36 -15.13
N PHE A 115 -1.20 -9.34 -16.47
CA PHE A 115 -1.22 -10.56 -17.31
C PHE A 115 0.18 -11.02 -17.74
N ASP A 116 1.23 -10.32 -17.34
CA ASP A 116 2.60 -10.72 -17.67
C ASP A 116 2.93 -12.08 -17.03
N PRO A 117 3.60 -13.00 -17.75
CA PRO A 117 3.99 -14.29 -17.19
C PRO A 117 4.84 -14.20 -15.93
N PHE A 118 5.72 -13.20 -15.81
CA PHE A 118 6.52 -12.97 -14.61
C PHE A 118 5.64 -12.53 -13.43
N MET A 119 4.66 -11.67 -13.68
CA MET A 119 3.69 -11.26 -12.65
C MET A 119 2.80 -12.43 -12.22
N THR A 120 2.35 -13.25 -13.17
CA THR A 120 1.60 -14.47 -12.87
C THR A 120 2.39 -15.42 -11.95
N ASN A 121 3.70 -15.57 -12.20
CA ASN A 121 4.58 -16.38 -11.33
C ASN A 121 4.74 -15.76 -9.93
N LEU A 122 4.87 -14.43 -9.86
CA LEU A 122 4.92 -13.73 -8.57
C LEU A 122 3.64 -13.95 -7.76
N PHE A 123 2.47 -13.79 -8.38
CA PHE A 123 1.17 -14.01 -7.72
C PHE A 123 1.01 -15.45 -7.22
N ARG A 124 1.40 -16.43 -8.05
CA ARG A 124 1.40 -17.84 -7.65
C ARG A 124 2.28 -18.09 -6.42
N ALA A 125 3.49 -17.55 -6.40
CA ALA A 125 4.41 -17.74 -5.29
C ALA A 125 3.89 -17.08 -4.00
N ILE A 126 3.28 -15.90 -4.08
CA ILE A 126 2.69 -15.20 -2.93
C ILE A 126 1.45 -15.94 -2.41
N GLU A 127 0.61 -16.47 -3.30
CA GLU A 127 -0.53 -17.30 -2.92
C GLU A 127 -0.08 -18.57 -2.19
N GLU A 128 0.96 -19.26 -2.70
CA GLU A 128 1.56 -20.43 -2.02
C GLU A 128 2.04 -20.10 -0.60
N MET A 129 2.60 -18.92 -0.42
CA MET A 129 3.05 -18.41 0.89
C MET A 129 1.88 -17.99 1.81
N GLN A 130 0.66 -17.85 1.30
CA GLN A 130 -0.50 -17.27 2.01
C GLN A 130 -0.22 -15.87 2.57
N TRP A 131 0.64 -15.13 1.91
CA TRP A 131 1.12 -13.81 2.34
C TRP A 131 0.25 -12.67 1.82
N PRO A 132 0.20 -11.54 2.53
CA PRO A 132 -0.31 -10.30 1.97
C PRO A 132 0.71 -9.70 1.00
N MET A 133 0.17 -8.98 0.01
CA MET A 133 0.94 -8.24 -0.97
C MET A 133 0.43 -6.80 -1.09
N THR A 134 1.30 -5.82 -0.84
CA THR A 134 1.02 -4.41 -1.14
C THR A 134 1.40 -4.12 -2.60
N ILE A 135 0.47 -3.55 -3.37
CA ILE A 135 0.68 -3.23 -4.78
C ILE A 135 0.45 -1.75 -5.07
N HIS A 136 1.28 -1.20 -5.93
CA HIS A 136 1.03 0.07 -6.60
C HIS A 136 0.41 -0.18 -7.98
N VAL A 137 -0.75 0.40 -8.26
CA VAL A 137 -1.40 0.30 -9.58
C VAL A 137 -1.02 1.49 -10.44
N ALA A 138 -0.64 1.24 -11.68
CA ALA A 138 -0.23 2.26 -12.67
C ALA A 138 -1.26 2.42 -13.78
N HIS A 139 -1.42 3.66 -14.26
CA HIS A 139 -2.35 4.00 -15.34
C HIS A 139 -1.75 3.89 -16.75
N ARG A 140 -0.45 3.59 -16.86
CA ARG A 140 0.26 3.48 -18.14
C ARG A 140 1.56 2.70 -18.01
N TYR A 141 2.14 2.37 -19.16
CA TYR A 141 3.51 1.88 -19.26
C TYR A 141 4.50 3.05 -19.39
N GLY A 142 5.63 2.93 -18.68
CA GLY A 142 6.73 3.88 -18.72
C GLY A 142 6.43 5.23 -18.06
N ARG A 143 7.48 5.92 -17.64
CA ARG A 143 7.42 7.21 -16.92
C ARG A 143 6.57 7.19 -15.64
N CYS A 144 6.34 6.03 -15.08
CA CYS A 144 5.69 5.79 -13.80
C CYS A 144 6.15 4.43 -13.28
N TYR A 145 5.76 4.09 -12.08
CA TYR A 145 5.96 2.79 -11.44
C TYR A 145 4.59 2.22 -11.06
N GLY A 146 4.58 0.92 -10.73
CA GLY A 146 3.37 0.19 -10.39
C GLY A 146 2.88 -0.74 -11.50
N ILE A 147 2.06 -1.71 -11.13
CA ILE A 147 1.50 -2.70 -12.04
C ILE A 147 0.46 -2.03 -12.93
N TYR A 148 0.66 -2.09 -14.23
CA TYR A 148 -0.24 -1.47 -15.19
C TYR A 148 -1.60 -2.17 -15.23
N ASP A 149 -2.67 -1.36 -15.17
CA ASP A 149 -4.04 -1.83 -15.40
C ASP A 149 -4.84 -0.85 -16.25
N GLU A 150 -5.79 -1.38 -16.99
CA GLU A 150 -6.74 -0.61 -17.78
C GLU A 150 -7.81 0.07 -16.90
N PRO A 151 -8.54 1.09 -17.41
CA PRO A 151 -9.69 1.65 -16.71
C PRO A 151 -10.72 0.57 -16.31
N GLY A 152 -11.19 0.66 -15.07
CA GLY A 152 -12.07 -0.35 -14.49
C GLY A 152 -11.35 -1.49 -13.76
N LEU A 153 -10.00 -1.48 -13.76
CA LEU A 153 -9.15 -2.44 -13.04
C LEU A 153 -9.39 -3.91 -13.42
N PRO A 154 -9.50 -4.26 -14.73
CA PRO A 154 -9.80 -5.63 -15.15
C PRO A 154 -8.68 -6.61 -14.83
N GLY A 155 -7.41 -6.18 -14.90
CA GLY A 155 -6.27 -7.02 -14.57
C GLY A 155 -6.21 -7.38 -13.10
N LEU A 156 -6.48 -6.40 -12.22
CA LEU A 156 -6.62 -6.64 -10.79
C LEU A 156 -7.78 -7.60 -10.52
N ALA A 157 -8.94 -7.38 -11.16
CA ALA A 157 -10.13 -8.21 -10.99
C ALA A 157 -9.87 -9.67 -11.34
N GLU A 158 -9.24 -9.94 -12.49
CA GLU A 158 -8.88 -11.30 -12.91
C GLU A 158 -7.85 -11.94 -11.98
N THR A 159 -6.83 -11.17 -11.55
CA THR A 159 -5.81 -11.63 -10.60
C THR A 159 -6.45 -12.06 -9.27
N LEU A 160 -7.35 -11.26 -8.71
CA LEU A 160 -8.06 -11.58 -7.48
C LEU A 160 -8.91 -12.85 -7.60
N GLN A 161 -9.54 -13.06 -8.76
CA GLN A 161 -10.35 -14.25 -9.04
C GLN A 161 -9.46 -15.49 -9.22
N ARG A 162 -8.32 -15.36 -9.87
CA ARG A 162 -7.40 -16.45 -10.17
C ARG A 162 -6.60 -16.92 -8.96
N PHE A 163 -6.30 -15.98 -8.04
CA PHE A 163 -5.48 -16.21 -6.84
C PHE A 163 -6.28 -15.85 -5.57
N PRO A 164 -7.32 -16.61 -5.22
CA PRO A 164 -8.22 -16.26 -4.10
C PRO A 164 -7.57 -16.38 -2.72
N GLY A 165 -6.48 -17.15 -2.59
CA GLY A 165 -5.71 -17.28 -1.35
C GLY A 165 -4.76 -16.12 -1.07
N MET A 166 -4.48 -15.28 -2.06
CA MET A 166 -3.61 -14.12 -1.93
C MET A 166 -4.39 -12.93 -1.34
N LYS A 167 -3.81 -12.22 -0.36
CA LYS A 167 -4.40 -10.99 0.19
C LYS A 167 -3.74 -9.79 -0.47
N VAL A 168 -4.50 -8.99 -1.21
CA VAL A 168 -3.99 -7.82 -1.93
C VAL A 168 -4.33 -6.54 -1.19
N PHE A 169 -3.32 -5.78 -0.79
CA PHE A 169 -3.42 -4.43 -0.24
C PHE A 169 -3.18 -3.45 -1.39
N ALA A 170 -4.27 -2.94 -1.97
CA ALA A 170 -4.18 -2.10 -3.15
C ALA A 170 -4.05 -0.62 -2.77
N HIS A 171 -3.12 0.03 -3.45
CA HIS A 171 -2.71 1.41 -3.24
C HIS A 171 -2.44 2.12 -4.56
N SER A 172 -2.38 3.39 -4.60
CA SER A 172 -1.92 4.36 -5.59
C SER A 172 -2.97 5.42 -5.98
N GLN A 173 -2.53 6.46 -6.71
CA GLN A 173 -3.44 7.43 -7.32
C GLN A 173 -4.40 6.73 -8.28
N THR A 174 -3.89 5.81 -9.09
CA THR A 174 -4.67 5.07 -10.10
C THR A 174 -5.78 4.24 -9.46
N PHE A 175 -5.44 3.49 -8.42
CA PHE A 175 -6.42 2.68 -7.69
C PHE A 175 -7.49 3.57 -7.02
N TRP A 176 -7.06 4.55 -6.22
CA TRP A 176 -7.98 5.38 -5.45
C TRP A 176 -8.76 6.40 -6.29
N ALA A 177 -8.28 6.80 -7.46
CA ALA A 177 -9.08 7.61 -8.38
C ALA A 177 -10.36 6.87 -8.82
N GLU A 178 -10.25 5.55 -9.02
CA GLU A 178 -11.36 4.68 -9.43
C GLU A 178 -12.34 4.28 -8.29
N ILE A 179 -12.25 4.93 -7.12
CA ILE A 179 -13.35 4.91 -6.14
C ILE A 179 -14.62 5.53 -6.76
N ALA A 180 -14.44 6.43 -7.71
CA ALA A 180 -15.50 7.07 -8.48
C ALA A 180 -15.42 6.75 -9.97
N VAL A 181 -16.54 6.88 -10.67
CA VAL A 181 -16.56 7.03 -12.13
C VAL A 181 -15.76 8.28 -12.49
N LEU A 182 -14.87 8.15 -13.45
CA LEU A 182 -14.01 9.23 -13.92
C LEU A 182 -14.55 9.80 -15.24
N ASP A 183 -14.49 11.12 -15.41
CA ASP A 183 -14.90 11.76 -16.66
C ASP A 183 -13.93 11.46 -17.80
N THR A 184 -12.63 11.32 -17.46
CA THR A 184 -11.58 10.98 -18.41
C THR A 184 -10.57 9.97 -17.82
N PRO A 185 -9.95 9.11 -18.64
CA PRO A 185 -8.90 8.21 -18.17
C PRO A 185 -7.67 8.92 -17.57
N HIS A 186 -7.44 10.18 -17.92
CA HIS A 186 -6.31 10.96 -17.39
C HIS A 186 -6.42 11.26 -15.91
N GLU A 187 -7.64 11.29 -15.36
CA GLU A 187 -7.87 11.53 -13.92
C GLU A 187 -7.31 10.42 -13.03
N ARG A 188 -7.06 9.22 -13.60
CA ARG A 188 -6.39 8.12 -12.90
C ARG A 188 -4.98 8.46 -12.43
N ALA A 189 -4.33 9.45 -13.05
CA ALA A 189 -2.98 9.89 -12.70
C ALA A 189 -2.91 10.90 -11.56
N GLY A 190 -4.05 11.26 -10.96
CA GLY A 190 -4.11 12.39 -10.03
C GLY A 190 -5.05 12.21 -8.85
N TYR A 191 -5.56 13.34 -8.40
CA TYR A 191 -6.44 13.45 -7.25
C TYR A 191 -7.79 14.08 -7.71
N PRO A 192 -8.73 13.29 -8.25
CA PRO A 192 -10.01 13.77 -8.70
C PRO A 192 -10.81 14.45 -7.58
N LYS A 193 -11.59 15.47 -7.92
CA LYS A 193 -12.39 16.27 -6.96
C LYS A 193 -13.87 16.03 -7.15
N GLY A 194 -14.67 16.51 -6.19
CA GLY A 194 -16.14 16.51 -6.28
C GLY A 194 -16.78 15.21 -5.77
N LYS A 195 -18.09 15.10 -5.95
CA LYS A 195 -18.90 14.00 -5.46
C LYS A 195 -18.51 12.66 -6.07
N VAL A 196 -18.67 11.60 -5.29
CA VAL A 196 -18.36 10.22 -5.70
C VAL A 196 -19.63 9.57 -6.25
N ILE A 197 -19.59 9.20 -7.54
CA ILE A 197 -20.46 8.19 -8.15
C ILE A 197 -19.62 6.93 -8.22
N GLU A 198 -20.04 5.82 -7.60
CA GLU A 198 -19.22 4.63 -7.41
C GLU A 198 -18.60 4.09 -8.67
N GLY A 199 -17.26 4.03 -8.68
CA GLY A 199 -16.42 3.49 -9.73
C GLY A 199 -16.15 1.99 -9.60
N ALA A 200 -14.95 1.58 -10.00
CA ALA A 200 -14.52 0.18 -9.97
C ALA A 200 -14.16 -0.31 -8.56
N VAL A 201 -13.45 0.50 -7.77
CA VAL A 201 -12.92 0.07 -6.45
C VAL A 201 -14.01 -0.45 -5.51
N PRO A 202 -15.11 0.26 -5.20
CA PRO A 202 -16.12 -0.27 -4.29
C PRO A 202 -16.79 -1.54 -4.82
N LYS A 203 -16.98 -1.66 -6.14
CA LYS A 203 -17.55 -2.87 -6.77
C LYS A 203 -16.61 -4.07 -6.62
N LEU A 204 -15.31 -3.89 -6.83
CA LEU A 204 -14.32 -4.94 -6.65
C LEU A 204 -14.16 -5.33 -5.18
N MET A 205 -14.17 -4.38 -4.25
CA MET A 205 -14.09 -4.67 -2.81
C MET A 205 -15.32 -5.46 -2.30
N ARG A 206 -16.51 -5.26 -2.87
CA ARG A 206 -17.69 -6.09 -2.57
C ARG A 206 -17.59 -7.49 -3.15
N LYS A 207 -17.02 -7.60 -4.36
CA LYS A 207 -16.96 -8.88 -5.09
C LYS A 207 -15.85 -9.81 -4.59
N TYR A 208 -14.70 -9.27 -4.23
CA TYR A 208 -13.50 -10.04 -3.90
C TYR A 208 -13.12 -9.92 -2.43
N GLU A 209 -13.22 -11.01 -1.68
CA GLU A 209 -12.90 -11.06 -0.26
C GLU A 209 -11.41 -10.81 0.03
N ASN A 210 -10.54 -11.10 -0.94
CA ASN A 210 -9.08 -10.97 -0.85
C ASN A 210 -8.54 -9.60 -1.30
N LEU A 211 -9.41 -8.62 -1.60
CA LEU A 211 -9.02 -7.23 -1.86
C LEU A 211 -9.19 -6.36 -0.63
N TYR A 212 -8.15 -5.66 -0.24
CA TYR A 212 -8.09 -4.71 0.86
C TYR A 212 -7.57 -3.37 0.38
N GLY A 213 -8.05 -2.28 0.97
CA GLY A 213 -7.62 -0.92 0.63
C GLY A 213 -6.57 -0.41 1.60
N ASP A 214 -5.40 -0.09 1.09
CA ASP A 214 -4.36 0.67 1.75
C ASP A 214 -4.63 2.16 1.54
N LEU A 215 -5.07 2.85 2.60
CA LEU A 215 -5.49 4.26 2.59
C LEU A 215 -4.31 5.25 2.63
N SER A 216 -3.10 4.80 2.42
CA SER A 216 -1.90 5.63 2.49
C SER A 216 -1.80 6.68 1.39
N ALA A 217 -0.82 7.55 1.54
CA ALA A 217 -0.53 8.70 0.69
C ALA A 217 -1.69 9.73 0.58
N GLY A 218 -1.43 10.77 -0.20
CA GLY A 218 -2.45 11.73 -0.58
C GLY A 218 -3.60 11.11 -1.37
N SER A 219 -3.38 9.98 -2.04
CA SER A 219 -4.39 9.31 -2.87
C SER A 219 -5.51 8.68 -2.03
N GLY A 220 -5.20 7.90 -1.01
CA GLY A 220 -6.19 7.36 -0.10
C GLY A 220 -6.91 8.45 0.70
N CYS A 221 -6.16 9.45 1.18
CA CYS A 221 -6.74 10.61 1.83
C CYS A 221 -7.72 11.37 0.91
N ASN A 222 -7.33 11.64 -0.35
CA ASN A 222 -8.20 12.33 -1.33
C ASN A 222 -9.47 11.53 -1.64
N ALA A 223 -9.34 10.20 -1.79
CA ALA A 223 -10.50 9.33 -2.06
C ALA A 223 -11.63 9.51 -1.03
N LEU A 224 -11.25 9.73 0.24
CA LEU A 224 -12.21 9.95 1.33
C LEU A 224 -12.60 11.42 1.50
N THR A 225 -11.62 12.34 1.47
CA THR A 225 -11.88 13.75 1.83
C THR A 225 -12.58 14.53 0.72
N ARG A 226 -12.56 14.06 -0.52
CA ARG A 226 -13.25 14.74 -1.66
C ARG A 226 -14.76 14.76 -1.53
N ASP A 227 -15.33 13.77 -0.83
CA ASP A 227 -16.77 13.63 -0.57
C ASP A 227 -16.99 12.97 0.80
N GLU A 228 -17.12 13.79 1.85
CA GLU A 228 -17.24 13.29 3.22
C GLU A 228 -18.49 12.43 3.44
N GLU A 229 -19.61 12.77 2.80
CA GLU A 229 -20.84 11.98 2.91
C GLU A 229 -20.65 10.56 2.37
N TYR A 230 -20.01 10.46 1.21
CA TYR A 230 -19.66 9.16 0.64
C TYR A 230 -18.61 8.43 1.49
N ALA A 231 -17.59 9.15 1.98
CA ALA A 231 -16.54 8.56 2.83
C ALA A 231 -17.13 7.87 4.07
N VAL A 232 -18.12 8.49 4.73
CA VAL A 232 -18.79 7.88 5.89
C VAL A 232 -19.46 6.55 5.52
N LYS A 233 -20.17 6.51 4.38
CA LYS A 233 -20.79 5.27 3.88
C LYS A 233 -19.73 4.21 3.57
N PHE A 234 -18.69 4.60 2.84
CA PHE A 234 -17.59 3.71 2.42
C PHE A 234 -16.80 3.14 3.60
N LEU A 235 -16.44 3.96 4.58
CA LEU A 235 -15.72 3.53 5.79
C LEU A 235 -16.56 2.54 6.63
N ASN A 236 -17.86 2.77 6.76
CA ASN A 236 -18.75 1.87 7.49
C ASN A 236 -18.95 0.54 6.74
N GLU A 237 -19.13 0.57 5.42
CA GLU A 237 -19.32 -0.63 4.59
C GLU A 237 -18.06 -1.49 4.56
N PHE A 238 -16.90 -0.88 4.31
CA PHE A 238 -15.63 -1.59 4.13
C PHE A 238 -14.74 -1.58 5.38
N GLN A 239 -15.32 -1.38 6.56
CA GLN A 239 -14.58 -1.28 7.83
C GLN A 239 -13.62 -2.44 8.10
N ASP A 240 -13.91 -3.64 7.57
CA ASP A 240 -13.09 -4.84 7.74
C ASP A 240 -12.04 -5.03 6.64
N LYS A 241 -12.01 -4.13 5.66
CA LYS A 241 -11.14 -4.22 4.47
C LYS A 241 -10.22 -3.01 4.30
N LEU A 242 -10.39 -1.97 5.08
CA LEU A 242 -9.60 -0.74 4.97
C LEU A 242 -8.55 -0.68 6.07
N MET A 243 -7.37 -0.20 5.72
CA MET A 243 -6.27 -0.03 6.66
C MET A 243 -5.66 1.36 6.54
N PHE A 244 -5.29 1.91 7.69
CA PHE A 244 -4.57 3.18 7.77
C PHE A 244 -3.14 3.03 7.28
N GLY A 245 -2.68 3.99 6.49
CA GLY A 245 -1.30 4.14 6.07
C GLY A 245 -0.93 5.60 5.86
N ILE A 246 0.35 5.91 5.83
CA ILE A 246 0.85 7.29 5.65
C ILE A 246 1.61 7.44 4.34
N ASP A 247 2.54 6.55 4.02
CA ASP A 247 3.43 6.61 2.85
C ASP A 247 4.28 7.90 2.83
N ILE A 248 5.16 8.02 3.81
CA ILE A 248 6.05 9.19 3.91
C ILE A 248 7.17 9.08 2.88
N CYS A 249 7.06 9.86 1.81
CA CYS A 249 8.03 9.95 0.70
C CYS A 249 8.91 11.21 0.76
N SER A 250 8.93 11.92 1.89
CA SER A 250 9.75 13.12 2.12
C SER A 250 10.12 13.21 3.59
N ALA A 251 10.96 14.18 3.97
CA ALA A 251 11.26 14.38 5.39
C ALA A 251 9.98 14.49 6.22
N PRO A 252 9.83 13.72 7.32
CA PRO A 252 8.63 13.71 8.13
C PRO A 252 8.29 15.09 8.69
N GLY A 253 6.98 15.33 8.93
CA GLY A 253 6.49 16.57 9.54
C GLY A 253 5.72 17.50 8.62
N GLU A 254 5.55 17.15 7.34
CA GLU A 254 4.63 17.88 6.47
C GLU A 254 3.17 17.71 6.91
N PRO A 255 2.33 18.76 6.82
CA PRO A 255 0.94 18.68 7.26
C PRO A 255 0.13 17.55 6.60
N HIS A 256 0.45 17.20 5.36
CA HIS A 256 -0.27 16.13 4.65
C HIS A 256 0.00 14.73 5.21
N HIS A 257 1.12 14.50 5.92
CA HIS A 257 1.42 13.21 6.55
C HIS A 257 0.43 12.83 7.66
N VAL A 258 -0.29 13.79 8.22
CA VAL A 258 -1.30 13.55 9.28
C VAL A 258 -2.73 13.79 8.82
N SER A 259 -2.94 14.11 7.55
CA SER A 259 -4.26 14.51 7.03
C SER A 259 -5.30 13.41 7.17
N LEU A 260 -4.99 12.19 6.78
CA LEU A 260 -5.90 11.04 6.92
C LEU A 260 -6.20 10.73 8.40
N MET A 261 -5.18 10.75 9.24
CA MET A 261 -5.33 10.54 10.69
C MET A 261 -6.29 11.58 11.31
N ASN A 262 -6.09 12.85 10.97
CA ASN A 262 -6.93 13.94 11.44
C ASN A 262 -8.36 13.81 10.92
N PHE A 263 -8.54 13.40 9.67
CA PHE A 263 -9.85 13.16 9.08
C PHE A 263 -10.61 12.04 9.81
N LEU A 264 -9.95 10.89 10.06
CA LEU A 264 -10.57 9.80 10.80
C LEU A 264 -10.91 10.19 12.25
N LYS A 265 -10.01 10.90 12.95
CA LYS A 265 -10.27 11.44 14.30
C LYS A 265 -11.45 12.43 14.31
N LYS A 266 -11.55 13.28 13.28
CA LYS A 266 -12.70 14.21 13.10
C LYS A 266 -14.02 13.43 12.96
N LEU A 267 -14.08 12.46 12.04
CA LEU A 267 -15.31 11.68 11.82
C LEU A 267 -15.75 10.92 13.08
N LEU A 268 -14.80 10.40 13.87
CA LEU A 268 -15.08 9.77 15.16
C LEU A 268 -15.64 10.80 16.16
N ALA A 269 -15.01 11.95 16.32
CA ALA A 269 -15.43 12.99 17.24
C ALA A 269 -16.82 13.55 16.89
N GLU A 270 -17.16 13.62 15.60
CA GLU A 270 -18.48 14.03 15.11
C GLU A 270 -19.55 12.91 15.16
N GLY A 271 -19.17 11.71 15.63
CA GLY A 271 -20.08 10.55 15.69
C GLY A 271 -20.49 9.99 14.32
N LYS A 272 -19.80 10.35 13.23
CA LYS A 272 -20.06 9.88 11.87
C LYS A 272 -19.60 8.46 11.61
N ILE A 273 -18.55 8.04 12.32
CA ILE A 273 -18.11 6.64 12.40
C ILE A 273 -18.06 6.20 13.86
N SER A 274 -18.30 4.91 14.12
CA SER A 274 -18.21 4.37 15.48
C SER A 274 -16.76 4.16 15.90
N GLN A 275 -16.54 4.03 17.22
CA GLN A 275 -15.23 3.64 17.77
C GLN A 275 -14.73 2.30 17.17
N THR A 276 -15.64 1.36 16.91
CA THR A 276 -15.32 0.07 16.30
C THR A 276 -14.79 0.25 14.88
N VAL A 277 -15.47 1.03 14.03
CA VAL A 277 -15.02 1.35 12.67
C VAL A 277 -13.65 2.02 12.69
N PHE A 278 -13.49 3.03 13.56
CA PHE A 278 -12.21 3.71 13.73
C PHE A 278 -11.09 2.75 14.13
N ASN A 279 -11.30 1.90 15.14
CA ASN A 279 -10.29 0.96 15.63
C ASN A 279 -9.89 -0.06 14.57
N LYS A 280 -10.86 -0.62 13.82
CA LYS A 280 -10.62 -1.55 12.73
C LYS A 280 -9.69 -0.94 11.69
N ILE A 281 -10.02 0.24 11.20
CA ILE A 281 -9.25 0.94 10.15
C ILE A 281 -7.89 1.41 10.71
N ALA A 282 -7.87 1.96 11.91
CA ALA A 282 -6.66 2.49 12.52
C ALA A 282 -5.60 1.42 12.79
N LYS A 283 -6.00 0.18 13.18
CA LYS A 283 -5.03 -0.86 13.52
C LYS A 283 -5.53 -2.31 13.54
N GLU A 284 -6.80 -2.59 13.87
CA GLU A 284 -7.23 -3.96 14.12
C GLU A 284 -7.18 -4.83 12.86
N ASN A 285 -7.49 -4.25 11.69
CA ASN A 285 -7.34 -4.94 10.42
C ASN A 285 -5.89 -5.30 10.11
N ALA A 286 -4.96 -4.38 10.35
CA ALA A 286 -3.53 -4.67 10.19
C ALA A 286 -3.08 -5.80 11.14
N ILE A 287 -3.49 -5.76 12.42
CA ILE A 287 -3.19 -6.83 13.39
C ILE A 287 -3.72 -8.18 12.88
N ARG A 288 -4.98 -8.23 12.48
CA ARG A 288 -5.63 -9.46 11.98
C ARG A 288 -4.99 -10.01 10.71
N LEU A 289 -4.71 -9.13 9.73
CA LEU A 289 -4.22 -9.56 8.41
C LEU A 289 -2.75 -9.94 8.42
N LEU A 290 -1.95 -9.37 9.33
CA LEU A 290 -0.51 -9.62 9.45
C LEU A 290 -0.17 -10.61 10.57
N GLY A 291 -1.13 -11.01 11.39
CA GLY A 291 -0.92 -11.93 12.52
C GLY A 291 0.03 -11.34 13.58
N LEU A 292 -0.25 -10.11 14.04
CA LEU A 292 0.56 -9.37 15.01
C LEU A 292 0.13 -9.63 16.44
#